data_c3e856476c7d25f628428d815382816d
#
_entry.id   c3e856476c7d25f628428d815382816d
#
_cell.length_a   1.000
_cell.length_b   1.000
_cell.length_c   1.000
_cell.angle_alpha   90.00
_cell.angle_beta   90.00
_cell.angle_gamma   90.00
#
_symmetry.space_group_name_H-M   'P 1'
#
loop_
_entity.id
_entity.type
_entity.pdbx_description
1 polymer ?
#
loop_
_entity_poly.entity_id
_entity_poly.type
_entity_poly.pdbx_seq_one_letter_code
_entity_poly.pdbx_strand_id
1 'polypeptide(L)'
;MHKFNALIKYFLVTLSLAFTPLTYAQQPFQFYDMIVSDPAGVVAALDKLYESPTGQQSTSTVILSQYVANGESIATHQILVVYPSSQEMDVNLMRNATSPDWAEFLNDMQGSASVEAEGLGQILAMSGNPNDPVATAMGRTNVIYQLSVGDPATYASAWSDFSGANLQEGTVSYLSSVLAYGANPTTHVVNNVYRSPGEALSNQPQSMEGFDVFLQRVSGIRTVEGRVITTVIAEWRP
;
A
#
# COMPACT_ATOMS: atom_id res chain seq x y z
N MET A 1 7.03 -72.61 24.70
CA MET A 1 5.82 -71.76 24.74
C MET A 1 6.25 -70.34 25.04
N HIS A 2 6.54 -69.53 24.04
CA HIS A 2 6.88 -68.10 24.21
C HIS A 2 5.89 -67.22 23.44
N LYS A 3 5.18 -66.39 24.18
CA LYS A 3 4.26 -65.41 23.62
C LYS A 3 5.08 -64.18 23.17
N PHE A 4 5.02 -63.89 21.89
CA PHE A 4 5.54 -62.66 21.30
C PHE A 4 4.44 -61.57 21.36
N ASN A 5 4.65 -60.55 22.17
CA ASN A 5 3.85 -59.35 22.19
C ASN A 5 4.42 -58.33 21.16
N ALA A 6 3.70 -58.10 20.09
CA ALA A 6 4.01 -57.08 19.10
C ALA A 6 3.46 -55.75 19.60
N LEU A 7 4.40 -54.82 19.95
CA LEU A 7 4.07 -53.39 20.21
C LEU A 7 4.02 -52.66 18.88
N ILE A 8 2.83 -52.31 18.45
CA ILE A 8 2.62 -51.39 17.33
C ILE A 8 2.84 -49.96 17.85
N LYS A 9 3.97 -49.36 17.47
CA LYS A 9 4.25 -47.94 17.68
C LYS A 9 3.53 -47.13 16.60
N TYR A 10 2.48 -46.41 16.99
CA TYR A 10 1.87 -45.39 16.14
C TYR A 10 2.81 -44.19 16.07
N PHE A 11 3.40 -43.97 14.90
CA PHE A 11 4.15 -42.79 14.57
C PHE A 11 3.17 -41.71 14.12
N LEU A 12 2.81 -40.80 15.03
CA LEU A 12 2.01 -39.63 14.71
C LEU A 12 2.94 -38.65 13.97
N VAL A 13 2.83 -38.58 12.65
CA VAL A 13 3.42 -37.53 11.85
C VAL A 13 2.52 -36.30 11.96
N THR A 14 2.85 -35.39 12.88
CA THR A 14 2.29 -34.05 12.89
C THR A 14 2.84 -33.27 11.70
N LEU A 15 2.07 -33.16 10.64
CA LEU A 15 2.35 -32.30 9.51
C LEU A 15 2.16 -30.84 9.99
N SER A 16 3.26 -30.24 10.44
CA SER A 16 3.31 -28.80 10.70
C SER A 16 3.21 -28.08 9.37
N LEU A 17 2.01 -27.61 9.02
CA LEU A 17 1.83 -26.61 7.98
C LEU A 17 2.57 -25.33 8.44
N ALA A 18 3.82 -25.20 8.01
CA ALA A 18 4.54 -23.95 8.10
C ALA A 18 3.80 -22.94 7.18
N PHE A 19 2.95 -22.12 7.77
CA PHE A 19 2.52 -20.90 7.12
C PHE A 19 3.79 -20.06 6.96
N THR A 20 4.38 -20.06 5.78
CA THR A 20 5.33 -19.02 5.40
C THR A 20 4.51 -17.73 5.27
N PRO A 21 4.71 -16.73 6.14
CA PRO A 21 4.10 -15.44 5.92
C PRO A 21 4.61 -14.94 4.58
N LEU A 22 3.68 -14.61 3.68
CA LEU A 22 4.00 -13.97 2.42
C LEU A 22 4.81 -12.70 2.73
N THR A 23 6.00 -12.61 2.16
CA THR A 23 7.01 -11.57 2.40
C THR A 23 6.63 -10.15 1.97
N TYR A 24 5.35 -9.88 1.73
CA TYR A 24 4.81 -8.55 1.48
C TYR A 24 4.46 -7.76 2.76
N ALA A 25 4.33 -8.45 3.90
CA ALA A 25 4.17 -7.80 5.19
C ALA A 25 5.51 -7.14 5.57
N GLN A 26 5.47 -5.83 5.90
CA GLN A 26 6.60 -4.99 6.34
C GLN A 26 7.35 -4.22 5.22
N GLN A 27 6.77 -4.05 4.03
CA GLN A 27 7.33 -3.11 3.06
C GLN A 27 7.08 -1.67 3.52
N PRO A 28 8.13 -0.87 3.78
CA PRO A 28 7.95 0.54 4.09
C PRO A 28 7.58 1.31 2.82
N PHE A 29 6.85 2.41 3.02
CA PHE A 29 6.54 3.33 1.96
C PHE A 29 6.58 4.77 2.45
N GLN A 30 6.92 5.69 1.54
CA GLN A 30 6.73 7.12 1.70
C GLN A 30 5.66 7.58 0.71
N PHE A 31 4.89 8.59 1.09
CA PHE A 31 3.98 9.23 0.18
C PHE A 31 4.11 10.75 0.28
N TYR A 32 3.85 11.41 -0.84
CA TYR A 32 3.90 12.85 -0.99
C TYR A 32 2.62 13.28 -1.67
N ASP A 33 1.80 14.02 -0.95
CA ASP A 33 0.62 14.68 -1.49
C ASP A 33 1.06 16.01 -2.09
N MET A 34 0.76 16.24 -3.37
CA MET A 34 1.40 17.28 -4.15
C MET A 34 0.36 18.17 -4.85
N ILE A 35 0.66 19.46 -4.90
CA ILE A 35 0.01 20.41 -5.81
C ILE A 35 0.86 20.42 -7.08
N VAL A 36 0.34 19.84 -8.15
CA VAL A 36 1.03 19.74 -9.44
C VAL A 36 0.42 20.73 -10.42
N SER A 37 1.25 21.64 -10.91
CA SER A 37 0.88 22.63 -11.94
C SER A 37 1.21 22.17 -13.35
N ASP A 38 2.22 21.28 -13.49
CA ASP A 38 2.65 20.67 -14.77
C ASP A 38 2.84 19.16 -14.61
N PRO A 39 1.79 18.34 -14.82
CA PRO A 39 1.89 16.90 -14.73
C PRO A 39 2.89 16.28 -15.72
N ALA A 40 3.03 16.87 -16.93
CA ALA A 40 3.98 16.36 -17.91
C ALA A 40 5.43 16.63 -17.47
N GLY A 41 5.70 17.77 -16.85
CA GLY A 41 7.00 18.10 -16.26
C GLY A 41 7.37 17.16 -15.12
N VAL A 42 6.40 16.78 -14.26
CA VAL A 42 6.62 15.79 -13.18
C VAL A 42 7.01 14.43 -13.76
N VAL A 43 6.26 13.94 -14.77
CA VAL A 43 6.57 12.67 -15.43
C VAL A 43 7.95 12.72 -16.06
N ALA A 44 8.29 13.79 -16.81
CA ALA A 44 9.60 13.95 -17.46
C ALA A 44 10.75 13.97 -16.44
N ALA A 45 10.57 14.63 -15.29
CA ALA A 45 11.57 14.66 -14.22
C ALA A 45 11.82 13.28 -13.62
N LEU A 46 10.74 12.49 -13.40
CA LEU A 46 10.85 11.12 -12.90
C LEU A 46 11.44 10.18 -13.94
N ASP A 47 11.07 10.27 -15.22
CA ASP A 47 11.69 9.50 -16.32
C ASP A 47 13.19 9.73 -16.35
N LYS A 48 13.62 11.00 -16.36
CA LYS A 48 15.03 11.39 -16.37
C LYS A 48 15.78 10.83 -15.14
N LEU A 49 15.19 10.92 -13.94
CA LEU A 49 15.78 10.34 -12.73
C LEU A 49 15.96 8.83 -12.87
N TYR A 50 14.93 8.12 -13.33
CA TYR A 50 14.99 6.65 -13.46
C TYR A 50 15.91 6.18 -14.58
N GLU A 51 16.14 6.98 -15.60
CA GLU A 51 17.15 6.74 -16.66
C GLU A 51 18.57 7.05 -16.22
N SER A 52 18.77 7.81 -15.13
CA SER A 52 20.08 8.20 -14.61
C SER A 52 20.83 7.05 -13.92
N PRO A 53 22.16 7.15 -13.74
CA PRO A 53 22.95 6.19 -12.97
C PRO A 53 22.41 5.96 -11.54
N THR A 54 21.85 6.99 -10.91
CA THR A 54 21.26 6.90 -9.58
C THR A 54 19.92 6.14 -9.60
N GLY A 55 19.07 6.43 -10.56
CA GLY A 55 17.76 5.77 -10.71
C GLY A 55 17.88 4.30 -11.08
N GLN A 56 18.85 3.94 -11.94
CA GLN A 56 19.14 2.57 -12.33
C GLN A 56 19.59 1.66 -11.16
N GLN A 57 19.96 2.23 -10.04
CA GLN A 57 20.30 1.51 -8.80
C GLN A 57 19.12 1.49 -7.82
N SER A 58 18.00 2.09 -8.16
CA SER A 58 16.83 2.11 -7.29
C SER A 58 16.16 0.73 -7.27
N THR A 59 15.84 0.27 -6.05
CA THR A 59 15.04 -0.95 -5.82
C THR A 59 13.58 -0.61 -5.47
N SER A 60 13.25 0.69 -5.40
CA SER A 60 11.90 1.14 -5.05
C SER A 60 10.98 1.18 -6.27
N THR A 61 9.70 0.93 -6.03
CA THR A 61 8.64 1.25 -6.99
C THR A 61 8.09 2.64 -6.68
N VAL A 62 8.02 3.51 -7.68
CA VAL A 62 7.39 4.83 -7.57
C VAL A 62 6.11 4.84 -8.39
N ILE A 63 5.03 5.31 -7.76
CA ILE A 63 3.69 5.36 -8.35
C ILE A 63 3.20 6.80 -8.30
N LEU A 64 2.94 7.41 -9.46
CA LEU A 64 2.32 8.72 -9.58
C LEU A 64 0.83 8.53 -9.83
N SER A 65 0.00 9.11 -8.97
CA SER A 65 -1.45 9.06 -9.06
C SER A 65 -2.05 10.47 -9.09
N GLN A 66 -3.13 10.64 -9.82
CA GLN A 66 -3.96 11.83 -9.79
C GLN A 66 -5.13 11.62 -8.81
N TYR A 67 -5.44 12.61 -8.00
CA TYR A 67 -6.63 12.61 -7.17
C TYR A 67 -7.90 12.77 -8.02
N VAL A 68 -8.85 11.84 -7.84
CA VAL A 68 -10.22 11.93 -8.37
C VAL A 68 -11.13 12.61 -7.35
N ALA A 69 -10.91 12.29 -6.06
CA ALA A 69 -11.61 12.89 -4.94
C ALA A 69 -10.71 12.80 -3.69
N ASN A 70 -10.49 13.92 -3.00
CA ASN A 70 -9.62 14.00 -1.81
C ASN A 70 -10.16 14.94 -0.71
N GLY A 71 -11.47 15.19 -0.69
CA GLY A 71 -12.10 16.04 0.31
C GLY A 71 -11.69 17.51 0.20
N GLU A 72 -11.19 18.07 1.29
CA GLU A 72 -10.80 19.49 1.39
C GLU A 72 -9.32 19.75 1.06
N SER A 73 -8.51 18.70 0.86
CA SER A 73 -7.11 18.86 0.48
C SER A 73 -6.98 19.53 -0.89
N ILE A 74 -6.01 20.44 -1.01
CA ILE A 74 -5.68 21.11 -2.27
C ILE A 74 -4.70 20.31 -3.14
N ALA A 75 -4.19 19.19 -2.64
CA ALA A 75 -3.34 18.29 -3.42
C ALA A 75 -4.08 17.77 -4.65
N THR A 76 -3.39 17.73 -5.76
CA THR A 76 -3.92 17.26 -7.06
C THR A 76 -3.39 15.88 -7.42
N HIS A 77 -2.22 15.52 -6.90
CA HIS A 77 -1.52 14.26 -7.17
C HIS A 77 -0.88 13.70 -5.91
N GLN A 78 -0.56 12.41 -5.97
CA GLN A 78 0.23 11.73 -4.95
C GLN A 78 1.36 10.96 -5.61
N ILE A 79 2.57 11.06 -5.05
CA ILE A 79 3.67 10.14 -5.32
C ILE A 79 3.75 9.18 -4.15
N LEU A 80 3.66 7.88 -4.44
CA LEU A 80 3.89 6.79 -3.49
C LEU A 80 5.19 6.08 -3.85
N VAL A 81 6.11 5.96 -2.90
CA VAL A 81 7.38 5.24 -3.03
C VAL A 81 7.33 4.02 -2.14
N VAL A 82 7.36 2.82 -2.71
CA VAL A 82 7.34 1.55 -1.97
C VAL A 82 8.71 0.91 -2.04
N TYR A 83 9.27 0.55 -0.90
CA TYR A 83 10.59 -0.08 -0.79
C TYR A 83 10.45 -1.57 -0.48
N PRO A 84 11.35 -2.44 -0.99
CA PRO A 84 11.32 -3.88 -0.71
C PRO A 84 11.52 -4.19 0.78
N SER A 85 12.31 -3.37 1.48
CA SER A 85 12.61 -3.51 2.91
C SER A 85 13.06 -2.17 3.52
N SER A 86 13.10 -2.09 4.84
CA SER A 86 13.64 -0.92 5.55
C SER A 86 15.12 -0.70 5.23
N GLN A 87 15.90 -1.76 5.05
CA GLN A 87 17.31 -1.65 4.66
C GLN A 87 17.45 -1.03 3.27
N GLU A 88 16.64 -1.45 2.30
CA GLU A 88 16.62 -0.87 0.96
C GLU A 88 16.15 0.58 0.95
N MET A 89 15.21 0.93 1.83
CA MET A 89 14.82 2.31 2.04
C MET A 89 16.00 3.16 2.50
N ASP A 90 16.75 2.71 3.54
CA ASP A 90 17.92 3.43 4.06
C ASP A 90 19.00 3.61 2.98
N VAL A 91 19.31 2.55 2.22
CA VAL A 91 20.28 2.59 1.11
C VAL A 91 19.82 3.59 0.05
N ASN A 92 18.54 3.60 -0.31
CA ASN A 92 17.97 4.50 -1.31
C ASN A 92 18.07 5.97 -0.86
N LEU A 93 17.68 6.26 0.38
CA LEU A 93 17.74 7.61 0.95
C LEU A 93 19.19 8.13 1.04
N MET A 94 20.13 7.30 1.49
CA MET A 94 21.54 7.68 1.55
C MET A 94 22.16 7.94 0.18
N ARG A 95 21.85 7.11 -0.82
CA ARG A 95 22.28 7.30 -2.20
C ARG A 95 21.75 8.63 -2.76
N ASN A 96 20.47 8.88 -2.60
CA ASN A 96 19.82 10.08 -3.11
C ASN A 96 20.40 11.35 -2.45
N ALA A 97 20.65 11.32 -1.13
CA ALA A 97 21.19 12.47 -0.41
C ALA A 97 22.56 12.98 -0.93
N THR A 98 23.33 12.13 -1.62
CA THR A 98 24.66 12.47 -2.14
C THR A 98 24.72 12.48 -3.68
N SER A 99 23.59 12.24 -4.34
CA SER A 99 23.54 12.10 -5.79
C SER A 99 23.35 13.45 -6.51
N PRO A 100 24.17 13.77 -7.51
CA PRO A 100 23.90 14.91 -8.39
C PRO A 100 22.63 14.72 -9.22
N ASP A 101 22.29 13.48 -9.65
CA ASP A 101 21.07 13.18 -10.41
C ASP A 101 19.83 13.48 -9.57
N TRP A 102 19.88 13.17 -8.25
CA TRP A 102 18.80 13.51 -7.33
C TRP A 102 18.65 15.03 -7.14
N ALA A 103 19.77 15.75 -7.03
CA ALA A 103 19.75 17.21 -6.93
C ALA A 103 19.15 17.84 -8.20
N GLU A 104 19.46 17.30 -9.37
CA GLU A 104 18.88 17.72 -10.65
C GLU A 104 17.38 17.44 -10.71
N PHE A 105 16.95 16.22 -10.30
CA PHE A 105 15.54 15.88 -10.18
C PHE A 105 14.76 16.87 -9.31
N LEU A 106 15.29 17.21 -8.13
CA LEU A 106 14.64 18.18 -7.24
C LEU A 106 14.52 19.57 -7.90
N ASN A 107 15.52 20.00 -8.69
CA ASN A 107 15.45 21.25 -9.45
C ASN A 107 14.38 21.18 -10.56
N ASP A 108 14.30 20.07 -11.29
CA ASP A 108 13.30 19.87 -12.34
C ASP A 108 11.87 19.87 -11.77
N MET A 109 11.70 19.34 -10.55
CA MET A 109 10.41 19.34 -9.85
C MET A 109 9.93 20.72 -9.37
N GLN A 110 10.86 21.65 -9.05
CA GLN A 110 10.51 22.96 -8.44
C GLN A 110 9.55 23.80 -9.30
N GLY A 111 9.61 23.68 -10.63
CA GLY A 111 8.73 24.41 -11.53
C GLY A 111 7.38 23.74 -11.79
N SER A 112 7.25 22.45 -11.46
CA SER A 112 6.15 21.60 -11.85
C SER A 112 5.23 21.20 -10.69
N ALA A 113 5.76 21.17 -9.46
CA ALA A 113 5.00 20.70 -8.29
C ALA A 113 5.56 21.27 -6.98
N SER A 114 4.71 21.26 -5.95
CA SER A 114 5.07 21.49 -4.55
C SER A 114 4.44 20.43 -3.64
N VAL A 115 5.14 20.05 -2.58
CA VAL A 115 4.63 19.11 -1.57
C VAL A 115 3.70 19.86 -0.62
N GLU A 116 2.48 19.36 -0.44
CA GLU A 116 1.50 19.85 0.55
C GLU A 116 1.65 19.07 1.86
N ALA A 117 1.74 17.74 1.75
CA ALA A 117 1.93 16.87 2.90
C ALA A 117 2.78 15.66 2.51
N GLU A 118 3.41 15.07 3.51
CA GLU A 118 4.21 13.86 3.34
C GLU A 118 4.00 12.90 4.51
N GLY A 119 4.21 11.61 4.26
CA GLY A 119 4.11 10.63 5.31
C GLY A 119 4.96 9.40 5.05
N LEU A 120 5.11 8.64 6.13
CA LEU A 120 5.84 7.39 6.20
C LEU A 120 4.95 6.31 6.81
N GLY A 121 4.94 5.14 6.21
CA GLY A 121 4.17 4.01 6.70
C GLY A 121 4.79 2.67 6.32
N GLN A 122 4.07 1.61 6.67
CA GLN A 122 4.46 0.24 6.42
C GLN A 122 3.25 -0.62 6.07
N ILE A 123 3.35 -1.45 5.02
CA ILE A 123 2.33 -2.44 4.68
C ILE A 123 2.35 -3.53 5.75
N LEU A 124 1.22 -3.76 6.43
CA LEU A 124 1.06 -4.76 7.48
C LEU A 124 0.52 -6.08 6.94
N ALA A 125 -0.44 -5.99 6.03
CA ALA A 125 -1.11 -7.16 5.45
C ALA A 125 -1.69 -6.82 4.08
N MET A 126 -1.95 -7.87 3.31
CA MET A 126 -2.54 -7.78 1.98
C MET A 126 -3.53 -8.93 1.78
N SER A 127 -4.61 -8.64 1.07
CA SER A 127 -5.58 -9.61 0.55
C SER A 127 -5.61 -9.49 -0.97
N GLY A 128 -5.52 -10.62 -1.67
CA GLY A 128 -5.45 -10.68 -3.14
C GLY A 128 -4.04 -10.89 -3.70
N ASN A 129 -3.94 -10.82 -5.03
CA ASN A 129 -2.68 -11.01 -5.74
C ASN A 129 -2.14 -9.66 -6.22
N PRO A 130 -1.03 -9.14 -5.67
CA PRO A 130 -0.46 -7.85 -6.08
C PRO A 130 0.11 -7.87 -7.51
N ASN A 131 0.35 -9.05 -8.07
CA ASN A 131 0.81 -9.23 -9.44
C ASN A 131 -0.35 -9.44 -10.43
N ASP A 132 -1.59 -9.32 -9.98
CA ASP A 132 -2.74 -9.37 -10.86
C ASP A 132 -2.65 -8.25 -11.92
N PRO A 133 -2.99 -8.54 -13.20
CA PRO A 133 -2.98 -7.52 -14.25
C PRO A 133 -3.78 -6.25 -13.92
N VAL A 134 -4.83 -6.37 -13.11
CA VAL A 134 -5.62 -5.20 -12.65
C VAL A 134 -4.84 -4.40 -11.62
N ALA A 135 -4.22 -5.08 -10.64
CA ALA A 135 -3.44 -4.44 -9.58
C ALA A 135 -2.20 -3.71 -10.13
N THR A 136 -1.73 -4.07 -11.33
CA THR A 136 -0.56 -3.48 -11.98
C THR A 136 -0.91 -2.61 -13.20
N ALA A 137 -2.19 -2.52 -13.58
CA ALA A 137 -2.63 -1.75 -14.75
C ALA A 137 -2.43 -0.24 -14.56
N MET A 138 -2.06 0.45 -15.65
CA MET A 138 -2.19 1.90 -15.73
C MET A 138 -3.68 2.26 -15.73
N GLY A 139 -4.02 3.36 -15.08
CA GLY A 139 -5.41 3.78 -14.91
C GLY A 139 -6.17 3.06 -13.80
N ARG A 140 -5.54 2.10 -13.09
CA ARG A 140 -6.13 1.49 -11.90
C ARG A 140 -6.48 2.55 -10.86
N THR A 141 -7.55 2.30 -10.13
CA THR A 141 -8.09 3.22 -9.15
C THR A 141 -7.83 2.68 -7.75
N ASN A 142 -7.33 3.54 -6.88
CA ASN A 142 -7.18 3.27 -5.46
C ASN A 142 -8.29 3.99 -4.68
N VAL A 143 -8.97 3.27 -3.79
CA VAL A 143 -9.85 3.84 -2.77
C VAL A 143 -9.16 3.68 -1.43
N ILE A 144 -8.75 4.80 -0.86
CA ILE A 144 -7.90 4.87 0.32
C ILE A 144 -8.74 5.36 1.50
N TYR A 145 -8.88 4.54 2.53
CA TYR A 145 -9.52 4.89 3.80
C TYR A 145 -8.44 5.25 4.81
N GLN A 146 -8.48 6.47 5.29
CA GLN A 146 -7.61 6.98 6.35
C GLN A 146 -8.30 6.73 7.70
N LEU A 147 -7.61 6.08 8.61
CA LEU A 147 -8.20 5.56 9.84
C LEU A 147 -7.36 5.93 11.07
N SER A 148 -8.01 6.32 12.14
CA SER A 148 -7.45 6.30 13.50
C SER A 148 -7.90 5.00 14.17
N VAL A 149 -6.95 4.14 14.56
CA VAL A 149 -7.23 2.80 15.11
C VAL A 149 -6.64 2.70 16.52
N GLY A 150 -7.50 2.46 17.52
CA GLY A 150 -7.12 2.32 18.91
C GLY A 150 -6.71 0.89 19.32
N ASP A 151 -7.17 -0.14 18.58
CA ASP A 151 -6.77 -1.54 18.77
C ASP A 151 -6.36 -2.15 17.42
N PRO A 152 -5.08 -2.01 17.03
CA PRO A 152 -4.58 -2.49 15.74
C PRO A 152 -4.72 -4.00 15.53
N ALA A 153 -4.56 -4.81 16.58
CA ALA A 153 -4.61 -6.26 16.46
C ALA A 153 -6.04 -6.75 16.16
N THR A 154 -7.03 -6.24 16.87
CA THR A 154 -8.45 -6.55 16.63
C THR A 154 -8.88 -6.02 15.26
N TYR A 155 -8.44 -4.82 14.88
CA TYR A 155 -8.75 -4.25 13.57
C TYR A 155 -8.16 -5.10 12.43
N ALA A 156 -6.88 -5.46 12.49
CA ALA A 156 -6.21 -6.27 11.47
C ALA A 156 -6.89 -7.65 11.28
N SER A 157 -7.26 -8.30 12.39
CA SER A 157 -8.01 -9.57 12.32
C SER A 157 -9.38 -9.40 11.65
N ALA A 158 -10.15 -8.39 12.05
CA ALA A 158 -11.46 -8.11 11.45
C ALA A 158 -11.37 -7.76 9.96
N TRP A 159 -10.37 -6.94 9.59
CA TRP A 159 -10.11 -6.58 8.20
C TRP A 159 -9.71 -7.81 7.37
N SER A 160 -8.83 -8.67 7.89
CA SER A 160 -8.38 -9.88 7.19
C SER A 160 -9.53 -10.83 6.87
N ASP A 161 -10.40 -11.07 7.85
CA ASP A 161 -11.57 -11.94 7.68
C ASP A 161 -12.54 -11.34 6.65
N PHE A 162 -12.85 -10.04 6.76
CA PHE A 162 -13.77 -9.36 5.86
C PHE A 162 -13.21 -9.26 4.43
N SER A 163 -11.96 -8.83 4.26
CA SER A 163 -11.34 -8.69 2.94
C SER A 163 -11.12 -10.05 2.28
N GLY A 164 -10.71 -11.08 3.03
CA GLY A 164 -10.53 -12.44 2.52
C GLY A 164 -11.83 -13.08 2.02
N ALA A 165 -12.96 -12.76 2.65
CA ALA A 165 -14.27 -13.29 2.24
C ALA A 165 -14.88 -12.53 1.03
N ASN A 166 -14.50 -11.25 0.82
CA ASN A 166 -15.19 -10.38 -0.13
C ASN A 166 -14.29 -9.91 -1.29
N LEU A 167 -13.04 -10.36 -1.34
CA LEU A 167 -12.14 -9.95 -2.39
C LEU A 167 -12.61 -10.48 -3.74
N GLN A 168 -12.82 -9.57 -4.67
CA GLN A 168 -13.19 -9.92 -6.04
C GLN A 168 -11.94 -10.27 -6.86
N GLU A 169 -12.13 -11.10 -7.89
CA GLU A 169 -11.05 -11.41 -8.84
C GLU A 169 -10.49 -10.12 -9.47
N GLY A 170 -9.18 -9.99 -9.45
CA GLY A 170 -8.47 -8.84 -9.96
C GLY A 170 -8.41 -7.63 -9.03
N THR A 171 -9.00 -7.71 -7.82
CA THR A 171 -8.86 -6.65 -6.82
C THR A 171 -7.80 -7.02 -5.78
N VAL A 172 -7.20 -5.99 -5.16
CA VAL A 172 -6.23 -6.15 -4.06
C VAL A 172 -6.59 -5.15 -2.97
N SER A 173 -6.50 -5.59 -1.72
CA SER A 173 -6.66 -4.72 -0.56
C SER A 173 -5.40 -4.77 0.30
N TYR A 174 -4.91 -3.60 0.68
CA TYR A 174 -3.74 -3.45 1.57
C TYR A 174 -4.19 -2.83 2.88
N LEU A 175 -3.69 -3.38 4.00
CA LEU A 175 -3.73 -2.75 5.31
C LEU A 175 -2.33 -2.26 5.65
N SER A 176 -2.20 -0.99 6.01
CA SER A 176 -0.93 -0.37 6.34
C SER A 176 -1.01 0.40 7.66
N SER A 177 0.10 0.49 8.39
CA SER A 177 0.29 1.47 9.45
C SER A 177 0.91 2.74 8.89
N VAL A 178 0.58 3.88 9.48
CA VAL A 178 1.18 5.18 9.22
C VAL A 178 1.94 5.61 10.47
N LEU A 179 3.26 5.80 10.33
CA LEU A 179 4.14 6.20 11.42
C LEU A 179 4.20 7.71 11.59
N ALA A 180 4.16 8.44 10.46
CA ALA A 180 4.24 9.89 10.45
C ALA A 180 3.38 10.44 9.32
N TYR A 181 2.56 11.43 9.63
CA TYR A 181 1.74 12.19 8.67
C TYR A 181 1.42 13.59 9.24
N GLY A 182 2.45 14.29 9.69
CA GLY A 182 2.32 15.61 10.32
C GLY A 182 1.35 15.58 11.51
N ALA A 183 0.40 16.52 11.54
CA ALA A 183 -0.64 16.59 12.56
C ALA A 183 -1.90 15.76 12.23
N ASN A 184 -1.91 15.01 11.13
CA ASN A 184 -3.05 14.18 10.75
C ASN A 184 -3.20 12.99 11.71
N PRO A 185 -4.40 12.71 12.26
CA PRO A 185 -4.62 11.65 13.25
C PRO A 185 -4.59 10.22 12.66
N THR A 186 -4.40 10.08 11.35
CA THR A 186 -4.36 8.79 10.67
C THR A 186 -3.23 7.92 11.19
N THR A 187 -3.56 6.76 11.74
CA THR A 187 -2.60 5.73 12.20
C THR A 187 -2.55 4.52 11.27
N HIS A 188 -3.60 4.31 10.49
CA HIS A 188 -3.73 3.19 9.55
C HIS A 188 -4.40 3.63 8.25
N VAL A 189 -4.09 2.89 7.20
CA VAL A 189 -4.69 3.08 5.88
C VAL A 189 -5.15 1.72 5.35
N VAL A 190 -6.37 1.67 4.81
CA VAL A 190 -6.82 0.58 3.95
C VAL A 190 -6.87 1.11 2.52
N ASN A 191 -6.13 0.48 1.61
CA ASN A 191 -6.13 0.81 0.19
C ASN A 191 -6.72 -0.35 -0.61
N ASN A 192 -7.86 -0.12 -1.27
CA ASN A 192 -8.50 -1.07 -2.17
C ASN A 192 -8.21 -0.66 -3.62
N VAL A 193 -7.71 -1.60 -4.43
CA VAL A 193 -7.33 -1.38 -5.82
C VAL A 193 -8.41 -1.96 -6.73
N TYR A 194 -8.89 -1.15 -7.69
CA TYR A 194 -9.92 -1.48 -8.67
C TYR A 194 -9.45 -1.13 -10.08
N ARG A 195 -10.10 -1.68 -11.12
CA ARG A 195 -9.82 -1.34 -12.53
C ARG A 195 -10.14 0.11 -12.87
N SER A 196 -11.19 0.66 -12.24
CA SER A 196 -11.70 1.98 -12.58
C SER A 196 -12.49 2.59 -11.42
N PRO A 197 -12.74 3.93 -11.45
CA PRO A 197 -13.65 4.57 -10.48
C PRO A 197 -15.07 3.98 -10.52
N GLY A 198 -15.57 3.59 -11.69
CA GLY A 198 -16.90 2.97 -11.83
C GLY A 198 -16.98 1.61 -11.13
N GLU A 199 -15.95 0.78 -11.24
CA GLU A 199 -15.86 -0.48 -10.49
C GLU A 199 -15.81 -0.23 -8.99
N ALA A 200 -15.02 0.74 -8.53
CA ALA A 200 -14.95 1.12 -7.12
C ALA A 200 -16.32 1.58 -6.57
N LEU A 201 -17.10 2.31 -7.35
CA LEU A 201 -18.46 2.74 -6.96
C LEU A 201 -19.44 1.55 -6.85
N SER A 202 -19.29 0.54 -7.70
CA SER A 202 -20.15 -0.65 -7.71
C SER A 202 -19.80 -1.64 -6.60
N ASN A 203 -18.58 -1.59 -6.05
CA ASN A 203 -18.02 -2.55 -5.10
C ASN A 203 -17.68 -1.88 -3.76
N GLN A 204 -18.61 -1.09 -3.24
CA GLN A 204 -18.42 -0.43 -1.94
C GLN A 204 -18.56 -1.43 -0.79
N PRO A 205 -17.71 -1.36 0.27
CA PRO A 205 -17.73 -2.31 1.39
C PRO A 205 -19.10 -2.47 2.04
N GLN A 206 -19.91 -1.42 2.10
CA GLN A 206 -21.26 -1.47 2.70
C GLN A 206 -22.26 -2.33 1.94
N SER A 207 -21.98 -2.68 0.69
CA SER A 207 -22.80 -3.60 -0.11
C SER A 207 -22.32 -5.07 -0.06
N MET A 208 -21.19 -5.33 0.63
CA MET A 208 -20.57 -6.64 0.70
C MET A 208 -21.14 -7.46 1.86
N GLU A 209 -21.19 -8.78 1.69
CA GLU A 209 -21.65 -9.70 2.73
C GLU A 209 -20.78 -9.60 4.00
N GLY A 210 -21.41 -9.61 5.17
CA GLY A 210 -20.73 -9.55 6.46
C GLY A 210 -20.15 -8.18 6.81
N PHE A 211 -20.47 -7.11 6.08
CA PHE A 211 -20.02 -5.76 6.43
C PHE A 211 -20.54 -5.28 7.79
N ASP A 212 -21.77 -5.65 8.15
CA ASP A 212 -22.36 -5.40 9.45
C ASP A 212 -21.61 -6.11 10.58
N VAL A 213 -21.18 -7.36 10.37
CA VAL A 213 -20.35 -8.12 11.31
C VAL A 213 -18.98 -7.47 11.45
N PHE A 214 -18.36 -7.06 10.34
CA PHE A 214 -17.12 -6.29 10.37
C PHE A 214 -17.27 -5.00 11.19
N LEU A 215 -18.33 -4.21 10.93
CA LEU A 215 -18.60 -2.98 11.67
C LEU A 215 -18.76 -3.21 13.17
N GLN A 216 -19.46 -4.28 13.59
CA GLN A 216 -19.61 -4.61 15.00
C GLN A 216 -18.26 -4.90 15.66
N ARG A 217 -17.37 -5.64 14.98
CA ARG A 217 -16.04 -5.99 15.50
C ARG A 217 -15.12 -4.78 15.65
N VAL A 218 -15.25 -3.78 14.77
CA VAL A 218 -14.40 -2.59 14.79
C VAL A 218 -15.09 -1.37 15.45
N SER A 219 -16.29 -1.56 15.98
CA SER A 219 -17.03 -0.51 16.68
C SER A 219 -16.26 -0.05 17.92
N GLY A 220 -16.08 1.27 18.06
CA GLY A 220 -15.38 1.89 19.19
C GLY A 220 -13.85 1.77 19.16
N ILE A 221 -13.26 1.04 18.21
CA ILE A 221 -11.79 0.92 18.08
C ILE A 221 -11.24 1.63 16.85
N ARG A 222 -12.09 2.17 15.96
CA ARG A 222 -11.65 2.93 14.80
C ARG A 222 -12.51 4.16 14.55
N THR A 223 -11.88 5.19 14.00
CA THR A 223 -12.53 6.35 13.36
C THR A 223 -12.09 6.42 11.90
N VAL A 224 -13.01 6.75 10.99
CA VAL A 224 -12.65 7.05 9.59
C VAL A 224 -12.38 8.55 9.53
N GLU A 225 -11.11 8.92 9.37
CA GLU A 225 -10.64 10.30 9.30
C GLU A 225 -10.84 10.90 7.91
N GLY A 226 -10.72 10.06 6.88
CA GLY A 226 -10.87 10.48 5.50
C GLY A 226 -11.05 9.31 4.54
N ARG A 227 -11.51 9.66 3.33
CA ARG A 227 -11.55 8.74 2.18
C ARG A 227 -11.12 9.51 0.96
N VAL A 228 -10.15 8.98 0.24
CA VAL A 228 -9.66 9.58 -1.00
C VAL A 228 -9.69 8.55 -2.12
N ILE A 229 -9.81 9.04 -3.36
CA ILE A 229 -9.79 8.22 -4.57
C ILE A 229 -8.71 8.76 -5.48
N THR A 230 -7.81 7.90 -5.93
CA THR A 230 -6.77 8.24 -6.89
C THR A 230 -6.81 7.32 -8.10
N THR A 231 -6.28 7.80 -9.22
CA THR A 231 -6.04 6.99 -10.42
C THR A 231 -4.56 7.04 -10.77
N VAL A 232 -3.95 5.89 -10.98
CA VAL A 232 -2.53 5.78 -11.34
C VAL A 232 -2.31 6.27 -12.76
N ILE A 233 -1.40 7.23 -12.95
CA ILE A 233 -1.09 7.84 -14.24
C ILE A 233 0.33 7.52 -14.74
N ALA A 234 1.26 7.18 -13.84
CA ALA A 234 2.60 6.71 -14.19
C ALA A 234 3.17 5.80 -13.09
N GLU A 235 4.09 4.93 -13.46
CA GLU A 235 4.76 4.02 -12.52
C GLU A 235 6.16 3.66 -13.02
N TRP A 236 7.14 3.69 -12.11
CA TRP A 236 8.53 3.30 -12.33
C TRP A 236 8.88 2.14 -11.40
N ARG A 237 9.39 1.07 -11.99
CA ARG A 237 9.80 -0.14 -11.29
C ARG A 237 11.29 -0.39 -11.49
N PRO A 238 11.94 -1.12 -10.55
CA PRO A 238 13.33 -1.56 -10.69
C PRO A 238 13.56 -2.38 -11.94
#